data_75efe702265e739696a3c8df62c55367
#
_entry.id   75efe702265e739696a3c8df62c55367
#
_cell.length_a   1.000
_cell.length_b   1.000
_cell.length_c   1.000
_cell.angle_alpha   90.00
_cell.angle_beta   90.00
_cell.angle_gamma   90.00
#
_symmetry.space_group_name_H-M   'P 1'
#
loop_
_entity.id
_entity.type
_entity.pdbx_description
1 polymer ?
#
loop_
_entity_poly.entity_id
_entity_poly.type
_entity_poly.pdbx_seq_one_letter_code
_entity_poly.pdbx_strand_id
1 'polypeptide(L)'
;ALPDPQIRRQLVNGLVVMSLIDREVSPREAELVERFAAALQVTAPEVTNLRHVVKRELFHLRLDLARRFWLREKVAEIWKQEGLRGLAKFAAGMIGRYEDATVAARYQALEQYPAGSLGRSYWEYCRKNGFALPGEKGGAPEPILFHDCAHILSGYGTAPEEEVQGACFSAG
;
A
#
# COMPACT_ATOMS: atom_id res chain seq x y z
N ALA A 1 -30.86 -7.72 -0.44
CA ALA A 1 -29.66 -7.10 0.15
C ALA A 1 -28.66 -8.18 0.54
N LEU A 2 -27.38 -7.98 0.26
CA LEU A 2 -26.33 -8.91 0.68
C LEU A 2 -26.18 -8.80 2.21
N PRO A 3 -26.37 -9.91 2.97
CA PRO A 3 -26.40 -9.82 4.43
C PRO A 3 -24.99 -9.61 5.04
N ASP A 4 -23.96 -10.17 4.41
CA ASP A 4 -22.59 -10.15 4.93
C ASP A 4 -21.87 -8.83 4.61
N PRO A 5 -21.42 -8.07 5.63
CA PRO A 5 -20.69 -6.82 5.43
C PRO A 5 -19.34 -7.01 4.68
N GLN A 6 -18.68 -8.14 4.88
CA GLN A 6 -17.41 -8.44 4.21
C GLN A 6 -17.63 -8.64 2.70
N ILE A 7 -18.64 -9.42 2.33
CA ILE A 7 -18.98 -9.62 0.91
C ILE A 7 -19.37 -8.29 0.24
N ARG A 8 -20.12 -7.43 0.93
CA ARG A 8 -20.47 -6.10 0.43
C ARG A 8 -19.22 -5.26 0.15
N ARG A 9 -18.27 -5.27 1.09
CA ARG A 9 -17.01 -4.54 0.94
C ARG A 9 -16.15 -5.09 -0.21
N GLN A 10 -16.01 -6.43 -0.31
CA GLN A 10 -15.29 -7.07 -1.41
C GLN A 10 -15.89 -6.71 -2.78
N LEU A 11 -17.22 -6.67 -2.88
CA LEU A 11 -17.89 -6.27 -4.12
C LEU A 11 -17.55 -4.82 -4.49
N VAL A 12 -17.61 -3.90 -3.53
CA VAL A 12 -17.26 -2.49 -3.77
C VAL A 12 -15.80 -2.34 -4.17
N ASN A 13 -14.88 -3.04 -3.49
CA ASN A 13 -13.45 -3.04 -3.83
C ASN A 13 -13.21 -3.58 -5.24
N GLY A 14 -13.92 -4.65 -5.62
CA GLY A 14 -13.87 -5.17 -6.99
C GLY A 14 -14.32 -4.15 -8.03
N LEU A 15 -15.37 -3.36 -7.76
CA LEU A 15 -15.81 -2.28 -8.65
C LEU A 15 -14.77 -1.17 -8.75
N VAL A 16 -14.08 -0.83 -7.65
CA VAL A 16 -12.97 0.14 -7.66
C VAL A 16 -11.83 -0.36 -8.55
N VAL A 17 -11.41 -1.63 -8.39
CA VAL A 17 -10.36 -2.21 -9.23
C VAL A 17 -10.75 -2.22 -10.70
N MET A 18 -12.00 -2.59 -11.01
CA MET A 18 -12.50 -2.60 -12.39
C MET A 18 -12.51 -1.21 -13.04
N SER A 19 -12.88 -0.17 -12.28
CA SER A 19 -12.88 1.21 -12.80
C SER A 19 -11.48 1.78 -13.05
N LEU A 20 -10.43 1.10 -12.56
CA LEU A 20 -9.03 1.51 -12.71
C LEU A 20 -8.25 0.66 -13.72
N ILE A 21 -8.91 -0.30 -14.39
CA ILE A 21 -8.23 -1.30 -15.23
C ILE A 21 -7.54 -0.71 -16.46
N ASP A 22 -8.12 0.35 -17.02
CA ASP A 22 -7.62 1.08 -18.18
C ASP A 22 -6.74 2.30 -17.80
N ARG A 23 -6.48 2.47 -16.49
CA ARG A 23 -5.70 3.59 -15.90
C ARG A 23 -6.33 4.97 -16.10
N GLU A 24 -7.60 5.03 -16.49
CA GLU A 24 -8.36 6.27 -16.62
C GLU A 24 -9.72 6.10 -15.94
N VAL A 25 -9.94 6.82 -14.84
CA VAL A 25 -11.24 6.83 -14.17
C VAL A 25 -12.04 8.02 -14.66
N SER A 26 -13.14 7.76 -15.33
CA SER A 26 -14.07 8.82 -15.70
C SER A 26 -14.87 9.28 -14.47
N PRO A 27 -15.32 10.56 -14.43
CA PRO A 27 -16.21 11.04 -13.37
C PRO A 27 -17.49 10.21 -13.21
N ARG A 28 -17.99 9.66 -14.32
CA ARG A 28 -19.20 8.83 -14.36
C ARG A 28 -18.98 7.45 -13.70
N GLU A 29 -17.81 6.86 -13.89
CA GLU A 29 -17.45 5.59 -13.24
C GLU A 29 -17.30 5.78 -11.73
N ALA A 30 -16.58 6.82 -11.30
CA ALA A 30 -16.45 7.15 -9.90
C ALA A 30 -17.82 7.36 -9.22
N GLU A 31 -18.72 8.13 -9.85
CA GLU A 31 -20.09 8.34 -9.38
C GLU A 31 -20.87 7.02 -9.27
N LEU A 32 -20.72 6.13 -10.26
CA LEU A 32 -21.39 4.83 -10.25
C LEU A 32 -20.92 3.97 -9.07
N VAL A 33 -19.60 3.87 -8.85
CA VAL A 33 -19.03 3.13 -7.72
C VAL A 33 -19.52 3.70 -6.40
N GLU A 34 -19.56 5.02 -6.24
CA GLU A 34 -20.10 5.67 -5.04
C GLU A 34 -21.55 5.34 -4.78
N ARG A 35 -22.39 5.34 -5.80
CA ARG A 35 -23.81 4.96 -5.69
C ARG A 35 -23.98 3.51 -5.27
N PHE A 36 -23.15 2.59 -5.80
CA PHE A 36 -23.13 1.19 -5.37
C PHE A 36 -22.69 1.05 -3.92
N ALA A 37 -21.61 1.74 -3.51
CA ALA A 37 -21.13 1.73 -2.14
C ALA A 37 -22.22 2.23 -1.16
N ALA A 38 -22.88 3.33 -1.49
CA ALA A 38 -23.98 3.88 -0.69
C ALA A 38 -25.16 2.90 -0.59
N ALA A 39 -25.59 2.29 -1.71
CA ALA A 39 -26.68 1.31 -1.74
C ALA A 39 -26.37 0.04 -0.92
N LEU A 40 -25.10 -0.35 -0.85
CA LEU A 40 -24.61 -1.48 -0.05
C LEU A 40 -24.25 -1.08 1.37
N GLN A 41 -24.38 0.19 1.75
CA GLN A 41 -24.00 0.73 3.07
C GLN A 41 -22.52 0.46 3.40
N VAL A 42 -21.65 0.55 2.39
CA VAL A 42 -20.20 0.39 2.54
C VAL A 42 -19.55 1.77 2.54
N THR A 43 -18.87 2.08 3.64
CA THR A 43 -17.97 3.24 3.71
C THR A 43 -16.55 2.72 3.54
N ALA A 44 -16.03 2.80 2.33
CA ALA A 44 -14.69 2.34 1.99
C ALA A 44 -13.81 3.55 1.64
N PRO A 45 -12.62 3.68 2.24
CA PRO A 45 -11.66 4.75 1.90
C PRO A 45 -11.27 4.74 0.43
N GLU A 46 -11.23 3.55 -0.17
CA GLU A 46 -10.88 3.30 -1.57
C GLU A 46 -11.83 4.04 -2.52
N VAL A 47 -13.12 4.09 -2.17
CA VAL A 47 -14.15 4.83 -2.95
C VAL A 47 -13.88 6.33 -2.90
N THR A 48 -13.48 6.86 -1.73
CA THR A 48 -13.10 8.27 -1.59
C THR A 48 -11.84 8.58 -2.41
N ASN A 49 -10.89 7.65 -2.44
CA ASN A 49 -9.64 7.81 -3.18
C ASN A 49 -9.85 7.84 -4.70
N LEU A 50 -10.88 7.19 -5.24
CA LEU A 50 -11.25 7.33 -6.66
C LEU A 50 -11.46 8.79 -7.08
N ARG A 51 -12.05 9.62 -6.23
CA ARG A 51 -12.20 11.04 -6.52
C ARG A 51 -10.87 11.76 -6.66
N HIS A 52 -9.87 11.40 -5.84
CA HIS A 52 -8.52 11.97 -5.93
C HIS A 52 -7.82 11.55 -7.22
N VAL A 53 -8.01 10.29 -7.67
CA VAL A 53 -7.51 9.82 -8.97
C VAL A 53 -8.15 10.61 -10.10
N VAL A 54 -9.48 10.73 -10.15
CA VAL A 54 -10.19 11.51 -11.17
C VAL A 54 -9.72 12.96 -11.24
N LYS A 55 -9.46 13.57 -10.08
CA LYS A 55 -8.97 14.96 -10.00
C LYS A 55 -7.46 15.07 -10.19
N ARG A 56 -6.74 13.93 -10.32
CA ARG A 56 -5.27 13.89 -10.33
C ARG A 56 -4.62 14.53 -9.11
N GLU A 57 -5.28 14.48 -7.97
CA GLU A 57 -4.79 15.00 -6.68
C GLU A 57 -3.85 14.00 -6.00
N LEU A 58 -2.75 13.65 -6.65
CA LEU A 58 -1.84 12.58 -6.24
C LEU A 58 -1.26 12.74 -4.83
N PHE A 59 -1.04 13.99 -4.42
CA PHE A 59 -0.54 14.25 -3.06
C PHE A 59 -1.57 13.86 -2.00
N HIS A 60 -2.82 14.23 -2.18
CA HIS A 60 -3.90 13.89 -1.26
C HIS A 60 -4.15 12.38 -1.22
N LEU A 61 -4.11 11.72 -2.39
CA LEU A 61 -4.23 10.28 -2.50
C LEU A 61 -3.15 9.56 -1.67
N ARG A 62 -1.87 9.90 -1.88
CA ARG A 62 -0.75 9.30 -1.14
C ARG A 62 -0.84 9.55 0.36
N LEU A 63 -1.23 10.75 0.75
CA LEU A 63 -1.38 11.12 2.15
C LEU A 63 -2.53 10.36 2.83
N ASP A 64 -3.64 10.17 2.13
CA ASP A 64 -4.80 9.42 2.63
C ASP A 64 -4.50 7.92 2.75
N LEU A 65 -3.85 7.33 1.74
CA LEU A 65 -3.39 5.94 1.77
C LEU A 65 -2.45 5.70 2.96
N ALA A 66 -1.44 6.56 3.13
CA ALA A 66 -0.50 6.45 4.25
C ALA A 66 -1.18 6.57 5.63
N ARG A 67 -2.17 7.46 5.76
CA ARG A 67 -2.86 7.69 7.04
C ARG A 67 -3.83 6.60 7.44
N ARG A 68 -4.52 5.98 6.48
CA ARG A 68 -5.69 5.12 6.77
C ARG A 68 -5.35 3.65 6.90
N PHE A 69 -4.41 3.14 6.06
CA PHE A 69 -4.27 1.70 5.91
C PHE A 69 -3.39 1.00 6.94
N TRP A 70 -2.38 1.62 7.52
CA TRP A 70 -1.49 0.88 8.42
C TRP A 70 -0.65 1.75 9.38
N LEU A 71 -0.49 3.03 9.09
CA LEU A 71 0.44 3.88 9.85
C LEU A 71 0.05 4.00 11.32
N ARG A 72 -1.25 4.13 11.62
CA ARG A 72 -1.73 4.28 13.02
C ARG A 72 -1.47 3.04 13.85
N GLU A 73 -1.76 1.86 13.30
CA GLU A 73 -1.55 0.59 13.99
C GLU A 73 -0.06 0.31 14.18
N LYS A 74 0.74 0.54 13.14
CA LYS A 74 2.19 0.36 13.20
C LYS A 74 2.87 1.32 14.15
N VAL A 75 2.49 2.59 14.17
CA VAL A 75 3.01 3.57 15.15
C VAL A 75 2.66 3.13 16.59
N ALA A 76 1.44 2.66 16.82
CA ALA A 76 1.03 2.16 18.14
C ALA A 76 1.80 0.89 18.54
N GLU A 77 2.07 -0.02 17.60
CA GLU A 77 2.87 -1.23 17.82
C GLU A 77 4.32 -0.89 18.17
N ILE A 78 4.96 -0.03 17.35
CA ILE A 78 6.32 0.45 17.58
C ILE A 78 6.44 1.14 18.94
N TRP A 79 5.44 1.97 19.28
CA TRP A 79 5.42 2.60 20.61
C TRP A 79 5.37 1.60 21.75
N LYS A 80 4.57 0.56 21.62
CA LYS A 80 4.48 -0.49 22.66
C LYS A 80 5.75 -1.32 22.79
N GLN A 81 6.46 -1.58 21.68
CA GLN A 81 7.63 -2.45 21.66
C GLN A 81 8.93 -1.70 21.97
N GLU A 82 9.14 -0.55 21.38
CA GLU A 82 10.43 0.18 21.39
C GLU A 82 10.32 1.61 21.95
N GLY A 83 9.14 2.09 22.28
CA GLY A 83 8.90 3.43 22.82
C GLY A 83 9.37 4.56 21.89
N LEU A 84 9.85 5.65 22.48
CA LEU A 84 10.36 6.83 21.73
C LEU A 84 11.51 6.50 20.77
N ARG A 85 12.37 5.54 21.15
CA ARG A 85 13.51 5.15 20.32
C ARG A 85 13.06 4.50 19.02
N GLY A 86 12.05 3.62 19.08
CA GLY A 86 11.47 2.98 17.90
C GLY A 86 10.81 4.00 16.98
N LEU A 87 10.04 4.95 17.54
CA LEU A 87 9.43 6.02 16.76
C LEU A 87 10.47 6.91 16.07
N ALA A 88 11.57 7.24 16.75
CA ALA A 88 12.64 8.04 16.16
C ALA A 88 13.33 7.30 15.01
N LYS A 89 13.61 6.00 15.16
CA LYS A 89 14.14 5.16 14.07
C LYS A 89 13.18 5.08 12.90
N PHE A 90 11.89 4.84 13.16
CA PHE A 90 10.87 4.78 12.14
C PHE A 90 10.77 6.09 11.36
N ALA A 91 10.72 7.24 12.06
CA ALA A 91 10.70 8.55 11.44
C ALA A 91 11.97 8.82 10.62
N ALA A 92 13.15 8.45 11.12
CA ALA A 92 14.41 8.55 10.38
C ALA A 92 14.42 7.68 9.14
N GLY A 93 13.84 6.48 9.19
CA GLY A 93 13.64 5.60 8.04
C GLY A 93 12.71 6.22 7.00
N MET A 94 11.58 6.81 7.43
CA MET A 94 10.63 7.46 6.52
C MET A 94 11.23 8.62 5.73
N ILE A 95 12.23 9.30 6.27
CA ILE A 95 12.98 10.38 5.57
C ILE A 95 14.31 9.89 4.96
N GLY A 96 14.52 8.57 4.91
CA GLY A 96 15.71 7.97 4.29
C GLY A 96 17.03 8.26 5.01
N ARG A 97 16.99 8.61 6.30
CA ARG A 97 18.19 8.93 7.12
C ARG A 97 18.61 7.82 8.07
N TYR A 98 17.88 6.71 8.10
CA TYR A 98 18.23 5.56 8.92
C TYR A 98 18.97 4.53 8.09
N GLU A 99 20.16 4.15 8.57
CA GLU A 99 20.97 3.09 8.00
C GLU A 99 21.23 2.04 9.08
N ASP A 100 21.14 0.76 8.72
CA ASP A 100 21.45 -0.37 9.58
C ASP A 100 22.08 -1.48 8.76
N ALA A 101 23.39 -1.63 8.87
CA ALA A 101 24.15 -2.60 8.08
C ALA A 101 23.69 -4.04 8.31
N THR A 102 23.20 -4.38 9.51
CA THR A 102 22.70 -5.73 9.82
C THR A 102 21.38 -5.99 9.10
N VAL A 103 20.47 -5.01 9.14
CA VAL A 103 19.21 -5.08 8.39
C VAL A 103 19.47 -5.12 6.89
N ALA A 104 20.33 -4.23 6.38
CA ALA A 104 20.68 -4.18 4.97
C ALA A 104 21.24 -5.52 4.47
N ALA A 105 22.19 -6.11 5.18
CA ALA A 105 22.78 -7.41 4.82
C ALA A 105 21.72 -8.53 4.75
N ARG A 106 20.75 -8.54 5.65
CA ARG A 106 19.64 -9.51 5.65
C ARG A 106 18.77 -9.38 4.40
N TYR A 107 18.43 -8.16 3.99
CA TYR A 107 17.64 -7.92 2.78
C TYR A 107 18.44 -8.09 1.49
N GLN A 108 19.72 -7.79 1.49
CA GLN A 108 20.61 -8.09 0.36
C GLN A 108 20.74 -9.60 0.12
N ALA A 109 20.78 -10.41 1.19
CA ALA A 109 20.84 -11.87 1.09
C ALA A 109 19.61 -12.49 0.38
N LEU A 110 18.49 -11.76 0.24
CA LEU A 110 17.31 -12.22 -0.50
C LEU A 110 17.61 -12.47 -1.99
N GLU A 111 18.67 -11.87 -2.53
CA GLU A 111 19.17 -12.15 -3.86
C GLU A 111 19.49 -13.64 -4.07
N GLN A 112 19.91 -14.34 -3.04
CA GLN A 112 20.28 -15.74 -3.09
C GLN A 112 19.09 -16.69 -2.94
N TYR A 113 17.89 -16.18 -2.71
CA TYR A 113 16.71 -16.99 -2.53
C TYR A 113 16.24 -17.58 -3.87
N PRO A 114 15.55 -18.73 -3.85
CA PRO A 114 15.03 -19.36 -5.06
C PRO A 114 14.18 -18.40 -5.89
N ALA A 115 14.33 -18.46 -7.21
CA ALA A 115 13.48 -17.68 -8.13
C ALA A 115 12.00 -18.02 -7.88
N GLY A 116 11.12 -16.99 -7.87
CA GLY A 116 9.70 -17.13 -7.58
C GLY A 116 9.36 -17.19 -6.09
N SER A 117 10.33 -17.21 -5.17
CA SER A 117 10.05 -16.99 -3.75
C SER A 117 9.71 -15.52 -3.49
N LEU A 118 8.85 -15.25 -2.49
CA LEU A 118 8.48 -13.89 -2.13
C LEU A 118 9.71 -13.03 -1.79
N GLY A 119 10.70 -13.58 -1.09
CA GLY A 119 11.92 -12.87 -0.75
C GLY A 119 12.72 -12.45 -1.99
N ARG A 120 12.92 -13.36 -2.95
CA ARG A 120 13.59 -13.05 -4.22
C ARG A 120 12.79 -12.04 -5.03
N SER A 121 11.49 -12.20 -5.13
CA SER A 121 10.61 -11.26 -5.84
C SER A 121 10.63 -9.87 -5.23
N TYR A 122 10.72 -9.76 -3.89
CA TYR A 122 10.89 -8.49 -3.20
C TYR A 122 12.22 -7.81 -3.55
N TRP A 123 13.31 -8.55 -3.53
CA TRP A 123 14.61 -8.02 -3.93
C TRP A 123 14.58 -7.50 -5.38
N GLU A 124 14.04 -8.29 -6.31
CA GLU A 124 13.89 -7.91 -7.73
C GLU A 124 12.99 -6.69 -7.91
N TYR A 125 11.88 -6.62 -7.18
CA TYR A 125 10.97 -5.48 -7.18
C TYR A 125 11.68 -4.20 -6.76
N CYS A 126 12.44 -4.21 -5.67
CA CYS A 126 13.21 -3.06 -5.24
C CYS A 126 14.25 -2.65 -6.29
N ARG A 127 15.01 -3.59 -6.85
CA ARG A 127 16.03 -3.30 -7.85
C ARG A 127 15.43 -2.77 -9.16
N LYS A 128 14.32 -3.35 -9.62
CA LYS A 128 13.61 -2.91 -10.82
C LYS A 128 13.09 -1.48 -10.71
N ASN A 129 12.59 -1.10 -9.53
CA ASN A 129 12.03 0.23 -9.30
C ASN A 129 13.05 1.25 -8.78
N GLY A 130 14.32 0.87 -8.62
CA GLY A 130 15.35 1.74 -8.08
C GLY A 130 15.19 2.07 -6.60
N PHE A 131 14.50 1.23 -5.85
CA PHE A 131 14.30 1.38 -4.41
C PHE A 131 15.48 0.80 -3.64
N ALA A 132 15.93 1.52 -2.62
CA ALA A 132 16.89 1.00 -1.67
C ALA A 132 16.20 -0.02 -0.74
N LEU A 133 16.92 -1.09 -0.41
CA LEU A 133 16.43 -2.13 0.51
C LEU A 133 16.36 -1.59 1.96
N PRO A 134 15.52 -2.16 2.82
CA PRO A 134 15.50 -1.83 4.24
C PRO A 134 16.91 -1.91 4.85
N GLY A 135 17.26 -0.90 5.63
CA GLY A 135 18.60 -0.75 6.23
C GLY A 135 19.64 -0.08 5.34
N GLU A 136 19.44 0.01 4.03
CA GLU A 136 20.27 0.82 3.14
C GLU A 136 19.90 2.30 3.25
N LYS A 137 20.83 3.18 2.86
CA LYS A 137 20.57 4.63 2.78
C LYS A 137 19.43 4.91 1.82
N GLY A 138 18.42 5.60 2.31
CA GLY A 138 17.21 5.87 1.54
C GLY A 138 16.20 4.72 1.51
N GLY A 139 16.51 3.60 2.14
CA GLY A 139 15.60 2.46 2.24
C GLY A 139 14.42 2.73 3.16
N ALA A 140 13.28 2.16 2.80
CA ALA A 140 12.07 2.22 3.61
C ALA A 140 12.25 1.42 4.93
N PRO A 141 11.63 1.84 6.04
CA PRO A 141 11.66 1.06 7.26
C PRO A 141 10.90 -0.26 7.10
N GLU A 142 11.37 -1.32 7.76
CA GLU A 142 10.79 -2.68 7.68
C GLU A 142 9.26 -2.76 7.83
N PRO A 143 8.61 -1.94 8.68
CA PRO A 143 7.14 -1.96 8.77
C PRO A 143 6.40 -1.65 7.48
N ILE A 144 7.06 -1.02 6.49
CA ILE A 144 6.45 -0.73 5.16
C ILE A 144 6.49 -1.93 4.22
N LEU A 145 7.35 -2.90 4.49
CA LEU A 145 7.60 -4.05 3.62
C LEU A 145 6.30 -4.78 3.20
N PHE A 146 5.32 -4.86 4.08
CA PHE A 146 4.08 -5.55 3.75
C PHE A 146 3.30 -4.85 2.62
N HIS A 147 3.40 -3.52 2.53
CA HIS A 147 2.82 -2.74 1.43
C HIS A 147 3.49 -3.11 0.09
N ASP A 148 4.82 -3.17 0.07
CA ASP A 148 5.56 -3.57 -1.12
C ASP A 148 5.26 -5.04 -1.50
N CYS A 149 5.09 -5.91 -0.49
CA CYS A 149 4.65 -7.28 -0.73
C CYS A 149 3.25 -7.36 -1.34
N ALA A 150 2.35 -6.44 -1.00
CA ALA A 150 1.03 -6.38 -1.62
C ALA A 150 1.12 -6.08 -3.13
N HIS A 151 2.00 -5.18 -3.56
CA HIS A 151 2.28 -4.94 -4.98
C HIS A 151 2.79 -6.20 -5.69
N ILE A 152 3.72 -6.92 -5.06
CA ILE A 152 4.29 -8.15 -5.62
C ILE A 152 3.23 -9.25 -5.76
N LEU A 153 2.39 -9.44 -4.75
CA LEU A 153 1.38 -10.49 -4.71
C LEU A 153 0.19 -10.18 -5.63
N SER A 154 -0.21 -8.92 -5.72
CA SER A 154 -1.32 -8.50 -6.58
C SER A 154 -0.91 -8.31 -8.03
N GLY A 155 0.38 -8.07 -8.29
CA GLY A 155 0.90 -7.70 -9.61
C GLY A 155 0.64 -6.25 -10.00
N TYR A 156 0.06 -5.44 -9.13
CA TYR A 156 -0.12 -4.00 -9.37
C TYR A 156 1.20 -3.25 -9.23
N GLY A 157 1.40 -2.25 -10.09
CA GLY A 157 2.59 -1.39 -10.06
C GLY A 157 2.46 -0.25 -9.04
N THR A 158 3.27 0.79 -9.23
CA THR A 158 3.38 1.95 -8.32
C THR A 158 2.77 3.23 -8.90
N ALA A 159 2.01 3.13 -10.00
CA ALA A 159 1.22 4.25 -10.51
C ALA A 159 0.09 4.57 -9.52
N PRO A 160 -0.40 5.82 -9.46
CA PRO A 160 -1.43 6.22 -8.48
C PRO A 160 -2.69 5.35 -8.51
N GLU A 161 -3.12 4.94 -9.69
CA GLU A 161 -4.26 4.07 -9.92
C GLU A 161 -3.98 2.67 -9.36
N GLU A 162 -2.77 2.17 -9.55
CA GLU A 162 -2.30 0.87 -9.08
C GLU A 162 -2.13 0.85 -7.55
N GLU A 163 -1.79 1.99 -6.93
CA GLU A 163 -1.78 2.15 -5.48
C GLU A 163 -3.18 1.95 -4.88
N VAL A 164 -4.22 2.51 -5.51
CA VAL A 164 -5.61 2.31 -5.07
C VAL A 164 -6.03 0.85 -5.25
N GLN A 165 -5.65 0.22 -6.36
CA GLN A 165 -5.89 -1.20 -6.60
C GLN A 165 -5.20 -2.08 -5.55
N GLY A 166 -3.92 -1.79 -5.23
CA GLY A 166 -3.17 -2.47 -4.17
C GLY A 166 -3.80 -2.31 -2.79
N ALA A 167 -4.31 -1.11 -2.48
CA ALA A 167 -5.06 -0.85 -1.27
C ALA A 167 -6.36 -1.67 -1.20
N CYS A 168 -7.12 -1.75 -2.29
CA CYS A 168 -8.32 -2.59 -2.37
C CYS A 168 -7.99 -4.08 -2.20
N PHE A 169 -6.92 -4.55 -2.82
CA PHE A 169 -6.41 -5.92 -2.66
C PHE A 169 -6.08 -6.23 -1.19
N SER A 170 -5.40 -5.30 -0.51
CA SER A 170 -5.01 -5.46 0.90
C SER A 170 -6.19 -5.38 1.87
N ALA A 171 -7.28 -4.74 1.47
CA ALA A 171 -8.48 -4.58 2.29
C ALA A 171 -9.48 -5.75 2.17
N GLY A 172 -9.21 -6.73 1.28
CA GLY A 172 -10.02 -7.94 1.06
C GLY A 172 -11.15 -7.78 0.12
#